data_0f7dde91c61117b2b86c542cf833abb8
#
_entry.id   0f7dde91c61117b2b86c542cf833abb8
#
_cell.length_a   1.000
_cell.length_b   1.000
_cell.length_c   1.000
_cell.angle_alpha   90.00
_cell.angle_beta   90.00
_cell.angle_gamma   90.00
#
_symmetry.space_group_name_H-M   'P 1'
#
loop_
_entity.id
_entity.type
_entity.pdbx_description
1 polymer ?
#
loop_
_entity_poly.entity_id
_entity_poly.type
_entity_poly.pdbx_seq_one_letter_code
_entity_poly.pdbx_strand_id
1 'polypeptide(L)'
;MNDDVRKIIQRILKDIRVEMGDEFDRNFERQAFFSEAWQRRRSPTRPGGSILIDSGNLRRSIRSRTTEDSITFYTDLPYAAIHNDGGEIVVTKRMKGYFWHKYMTLAGVLQWARRKDGTMHRDKQTRQQSTEAEFWKFMALKKEGSTIKIPRRQFLGTSPEVEQAVREIIEENITEYFNVDFDIRRK
;
A
#
# COMPACT_ATOMS: atom_id res chain seq x y z
N MET A 1 17.22 -28.53 -21.63
CA MET A 1 16.66 -27.28 -22.13
C MET A 1 17.76 -26.56 -22.89
N ASN A 2 17.51 -26.10 -24.12
CA ASN A 2 18.52 -25.43 -24.94
C ASN A 2 19.00 -24.15 -24.21
N ASP A 3 20.30 -23.85 -24.26
CA ASP A 3 20.91 -22.68 -23.60
C ASP A 3 20.29 -21.36 -24.07
N ASP A 4 19.88 -21.28 -25.34
CA ASP A 4 19.24 -20.07 -25.86
C ASP A 4 17.84 -19.85 -25.31
N VAL A 5 17.05 -20.93 -25.10
CA VAL A 5 15.75 -20.85 -24.47
C VAL A 5 15.89 -20.40 -23.02
N ARG A 6 16.93 -20.88 -22.30
CA ARG A 6 17.20 -20.46 -20.92
C ARG A 6 17.52 -18.95 -20.85
N LYS A 7 18.33 -18.44 -21.77
CA LYS A 7 18.68 -17.01 -21.86
C LYS A 7 17.44 -16.14 -22.09
N ILE A 8 16.53 -16.56 -22.98
CA ILE A 8 15.28 -15.83 -23.22
C ILE A 8 14.43 -15.79 -21.96
N ILE A 9 14.22 -16.93 -21.30
CA ILE A 9 13.44 -16.99 -20.06
C ILE A 9 14.04 -16.04 -19.01
N GLN A 10 15.36 -16.06 -18.83
CA GLN A 10 16.05 -15.18 -17.88
C GLN A 10 15.87 -13.68 -18.23
N ARG A 11 15.89 -13.34 -19.51
CA ARG A 11 15.63 -11.97 -19.98
C ARG A 11 14.19 -11.56 -19.67
N ILE A 12 13.21 -12.37 -20.06
CA ILE A 12 11.78 -12.13 -19.77
C ILE A 12 11.55 -11.93 -18.27
N LEU A 13 12.08 -12.82 -17.42
CA LEU A 13 11.93 -12.70 -15.97
C LEU A 13 12.59 -11.43 -15.42
N LYS A 14 13.70 -10.99 -16.00
CA LYS A 14 14.35 -9.74 -15.62
C LYS A 14 13.47 -8.54 -15.98
N ASP A 15 12.88 -8.51 -17.15
CA ASP A 15 12.04 -7.41 -17.61
C ASP A 15 10.73 -7.36 -16.82
N ILE A 16 10.08 -8.50 -16.61
CA ILE A 16 8.92 -8.60 -15.69
C ILE A 16 9.27 -8.07 -14.29
N ARG A 17 10.46 -8.39 -13.76
CA ARG A 17 10.89 -7.92 -12.45
C ARG A 17 10.98 -6.40 -12.39
N VAL A 18 11.51 -5.77 -13.43
CA VAL A 18 11.68 -4.31 -13.47
C VAL A 18 10.33 -3.65 -13.69
N GLU A 19 9.61 -4.00 -14.74
CA GLU A 19 8.38 -3.31 -15.12
C GLU A 19 7.25 -3.52 -14.11
N MET A 20 7.03 -4.76 -13.65
CA MET A 20 6.02 -5.02 -12.63
C MET A 20 6.41 -4.46 -11.26
N GLY A 21 7.71 -4.40 -10.95
CA GLY A 21 8.21 -3.71 -9.76
C GLY A 21 7.86 -2.23 -9.76
N ASP A 22 8.07 -1.57 -10.88
CA ASP A 22 7.73 -0.15 -11.08
C ASP A 22 6.20 0.06 -11.06
N GLU A 23 5.41 -0.83 -11.66
CA GLU A 23 3.95 -0.74 -11.64
C GLU A 23 3.39 -0.90 -10.21
N PHE A 24 3.90 -1.84 -9.42
CA PHE A 24 3.49 -1.99 -8.02
C PHE A 24 3.90 -0.76 -7.17
N ASP A 25 5.03 -0.13 -7.47
CA ASP A 25 5.41 1.13 -6.83
C ASP A 25 4.47 2.28 -7.22
N ARG A 26 4.12 2.42 -8.51
CA ARG A 26 3.18 3.40 -9.03
C ARG A 26 1.76 3.27 -8.46
N ASN A 27 1.33 2.06 -8.04
CA ASN A 27 0.04 1.88 -7.36
C ASN A 27 -0.08 2.75 -6.11
N PHE A 28 1.00 2.97 -5.38
CA PHE A 28 1.00 3.86 -4.22
C PHE A 28 0.85 5.33 -4.61
N GLU A 29 1.44 5.76 -5.73
CA GLU A 29 1.31 7.13 -6.24
C GLU A 29 -0.12 7.39 -6.74
N ARG A 30 -0.66 6.47 -7.52
CA ARG A 30 -2.04 6.51 -8.04
C ARG A 30 -3.08 6.36 -6.94
N GLN A 31 -2.71 5.78 -5.77
CA GLN A 31 -3.62 5.34 -4.71
C GLN A 31 -4.69 4.37 -5.23
N ALA A 32 -4.25 3.44 -6.08
CA ALA A 32 -5.06 2.46 -6.79
C ALA A 32 -4.24 1.20 -6.99
N PHE A 33 -4.90 0.08 -7.26
CA PHE A 33 -4.28 -1.10 -7.85
C PHE A 33 -4.66 -1.13 -9.32
N PHE A 34 -3.74 -0.74 -10.18
CA PHE A 34 -4.00 -0.47 -11.59
C PHE A 34 -5.19 0.49 -11.78
N SER A 35 -6.33 0.02 -12.29
CA SER A 35 -7.55 0.81 -12.50
C SER A 35 -8.44 0.90 -11.26
N GLU A 36 -8.27 -0.01 -10.26
CA GLU A 36 -9.11 -0.07 -9.06
C GLU A 36 -8.64 0.93 -7.99
N ALA A 37 -9.35 2.04 -7.85
CA ALA A 37 -9.02 3.08 -6.87
C ALA A 37 -9.22 2.58 -5.42
N TRP A 38 -8.26 2.88 -4.55
CA TRP A 38 -8.38 2.52 -3.14
C TRP A 38 -9.43 3.34 -2.41
N GLN A 39 -10.19 2.65 -1.54
CA GLN A 39 -11.15 3.31 -0.68
C GLN A 39 -10.47 4.38 0.17
N ARG A 40 -11.01 5.61 0.13
CA ARG A 40 -10.50 6.74 0.90
C ARG A 40 -10.48 6.46 2.40
N ARG A 41 -9.53 7.10 3.08
CA ARG A 41 -9.40 6.99 4.53
C ARG A 41 -10.61 7.65 5.22
N ARG A 42 -11.20 6.95 6.18
CA ARG A 42 -12.27 7.50 7.03
C ARG A 42 -11.72 8.17 8.31
N SER A 43 -10.50 7.84 8.71
CA SER A 43 -9.87 8.41 9.88
C SER A 43 -9.41 9.86 9.64
N PRO A 44 -9.66 10.79 10.57
CA PRO A 44 -9.23 12.19 10.47
C PRO A 44 -7.76 12.40 10.82
N THR A 45 -7.02 11.34 11.14
CA THR A 45 -5.65 11.43 11.70
C THR A 45 -4.60 12.02 10.75
N ARG A 46 -4.87 12.06 9.46
CA ARG A 46 -3.98 12.65 8.43
C ARG A 46 -4.83 13.15 7.26
N PRO A 47 -5.54 14.26 7.41
CA PRO A 47 -6.34 14.82 6.34
C PRO A 47 -5.44 15.22 5.15
N GLY A 48 -5.82 14.79 3.95
CA GLY A 48 -5.04 15.02 2.72
C GLY A 48 -3.79 14.15 2.55
N GLY A 49 -3.45 13.30 3.53
CA GLY A 49 -2.33 12.37 3.42
C GLY A 49 -2.62 11.21 2.47
N SER A 50 -1.60 10.80 1.71
CA SER A 50 -1.69 9.66 0.80
C SER A 50 -2.04 8.37 1.55
N ILE A 51 -2.84 7.52 0.89
CA ILE A 51 -3.25 6.22 1.43
C ILE A 51 -2.05 5.26 1.38
N LEU A 52 -1.85 4.49 2.45
CA LEU A 52 -0.74 3.53 2.62
C LEU A 52 0.69 4.12 2.56
N ILE A 53 0.82 5.45 2.38
CA ILE A 53 2.10 6.15 2.47
C ILE A 53 2.11 7.01 3.72
N ASP A 54 2.75 6.53 4.79
CA ASP A 54 3.05 7.30 6.00
C ASP A 54 4.54 7.64 6.05
N SER A 55 5.35 6.69 6.51
CA SER A 55 6.81 6.73 6.45
C SER A 55 7.35 6.23 5.10
N GLY A 56 6.51 5.67 4.24
CA GLY A 56 6.87 4.99 3.01
C GLY A 56 7.42 3.57 3.22
N ASN A 57 7.42 3.06 4.46
CA ASN A 57 8.00 1.74 4.75
C ASN A 57 7.33 0.63 3.96
N LEU A 58 5.98 0.63 3.85
CA LEU A 58 5.24 -0.37 3.10
C LEU A 58 5.64 -0.36 1.61
N ARG A 59 5.64 0.81 0.99
CA ARG A 59 6.05 0.99 -0.40
C ARG A 59 7.48 0.46 -0.64
N ARG A 60 8.43 0.85 0.20
CA ARG A 60 9.85 0.43 0.09
C ARG A 60 10.11 -1.01 0.52
N SER A 61 9.15 -1.69 1.13
CA SER A 61 9.32 -3.07 1.58
C SER A 61 9.02 -4.11 0.49
N ILE A 62 8.48 -3.69 -0.65
CA ILE A 62 8.19 -4.60 -1.75
C ILE A 62 9.52 -5.09 -2.33
N ARG A 63 9.63 -6.40 -2.42
CA ARG A 63 10.81 -7.11 -2.93
C ARG A 63 10.38 -8.14 -3.95
N SER A 64 11.33 -8.59 -4.76
CA SER A 64 11.13 -9.69 -5.70
C SER A 64 12.18 -10.77 -5.50
N ARG A 65 11.77 -12.01 -5.73
CA ARG A 65 12.63 -13.18 -5.78
C ARG A 65 12.43 -13.89 -7.11
N THR A 66 13.50 -14.09 -7.84
CA THR A 66 13.50 -14.78 -9.14
C THR A 66 14.10 -16.16 -8.98
N THR A 67 13.48 -17.17 -9.58
CA THR A 67 14.01 -18.53 -9.78
C THR A 67 14.39 -18.73 -11.24
N GLU A 68 14.60 -19.98 -11.70
CA GLU A 68 14.93 -20.27 -13.09
C GLU A 68 13.76 -19.99 -14.04
N ASP A 69 12.52 -20.09 -13.56
CA ASP A 69 11.28 -20.09 -14.35
C ASP A 69 10.17 -19.20 -13.78
N SER A 70 10.40 -18.56 -12.63
CA SER A 70 9.36 -17.79 -11.96
C SER A 70 9.89 -16.55 -11.25
N ILE A 71 8.99 -15.60 -11.00
CA ILE A 71 9.23 -14.43 -10.18
C ILE A 71 8.11 -14.27 -9.15
N THR A 72 8.48 -13.99 -7.91
CA THR A 72 7.55 -13.73 -6.82
C THR A 72 7.82 -12.36 -6.24
N PHE A 73 6.80 -11.50 -6.20
CA PHE A 73 6.84 -10.23 -5.45
C PHE A 73 6.24 -10.43 -4.07
N TYR A 74 6.88 -9.88 -3.05
CA TYR A 74 6.48 -10.07 -1.66
C TYR A 74 6.91 -8.90 -0.77
N THR A 75 6.42 -8.91 0.46
CA THR A 75 6.85 -8.01 1.53
C THR A 75 6.87 -8.79 2.84
N ASP A 76 7.85 -8.51 3.69
CA ASP A 76 8.02 -9.15 5.00
C ASP A 76 7.29 -8.39 6.13
N LEU A 77 6.58 -7.30 5.82
CA LEU A 77 5.90 -6.50 6.83
C LEU A 77 4.63 -7.19 7.34
N PRO A 78 4.52 -7.45 8.64
CA PRO A 78 3.41 -8.23 9.21
C PRO A 78 2.03 -7.59 9.03
N TYR A 79 1.97 -6.28 8.81
CA TYR A 79 0.73 -5.55 8.56
C TYR A 79 0.36 -5.42 7.08
N ALA A 80 1.21 -5.89 6.18
CA ALA A 80 1.00 -5.75 4.74
C ALA A 80 -0.26 -6.49 4.27
N ALA A 81 -0.42 -7.75 4.69
CA ALA A 81 -1.55 -8.59 4.30
C ALA A 81 -2.91 -7.96 4.64
N ILE A 82 -3.07 -7.42 5.86
CA ILE A 82 -4.35 -6.80 6.26
C ILE A 82 -4.68 -5.56 5.43
N HIS A 83 -3.69 -4.86 4.90
CA HIS A 83 -3.93 -3.74 4.00
C HIS A 83 -4.18 -4.20 2.57
N ASN A 84 -3.44 -5.21 2.09
CA ASN A 84 -3.59 -5.76 0.75
C ASN A 84 -4.97 -6.40 0.56
N ASP A 85 -5.36 -7.28 1.47
CA ASP A 85 -6.52 -8.15 1.32
C ASP A 85 -7.75 -7.60 2.05
N GLY A 86 -7.55 -6.63 2.93
CA GLY A 86 -8.57 -6.16 3.85
C GLY A 86 -8.81 -7.17 4.98
N GLY A 87 -9.80 -6.90 5.80
CA GLY A 87 -10.18 -7.81 6.89
C GLY A 87 -10.64 -7.10 8.14
N GLU A 88 -10.55 -7.80 9.26
CA GLU A 88 -10.98 -7.29 10.56
C GLU A 88 -9.85 -7.43 11.59
N ILE A 89 -9.68 -6.40 12.41
CA ILE A 89 -8.74 -6.39 13.53
C ILE A 89 -9.55 -6.44 14.83
N VAL A 90 -9.26 -7.40 15.68
CA VAL A 90 -9.90 -7.49 17.00
C VAL A 90 -9.30 -6.46 17.94
N VAL A 91 -10.16 -5.66 18.57
CA VAL A 91 -9.76 -4.63 19.54
C VAL A 91 -9.22 -5.29 20.81
N THR A 92 -7.95 -5.08 21.08
CA THR A 92 -7.27 -5.60 22.27
C THR A 92 -7.16 -4.53 23.36
N LYS A 93 -6.92 -4.95 24.59
CA LYS A 93 -6.63 -4.06 25.74
C LYS A 93 -5.46 -3.12 25.44
N ARG A 94 -4.40 -3.64 24.80
CA ARG A 94 -3.23 -2.83 24.38
C ARG A 94 -3.60 -1.74 23.38
N MET A 95 -4.44 -2.05 22.39
CA MET A 95 -4.93 -1.07 21.42
C MET A 95 -5.75 0.03 22.11
N LYS A 96 -6.64 -0.33 23.04
CA LYS A 96 -7.40 0.64 23.82
C LYS A 96 -6.49 1.58 24.62
N GLY A 97 -5.45 1.06 25.26
CA GLY A 97 -4.43 1.86 25.94
C GLY A 97 -3.76 2.86 25.00
N TYR A 98 -3.38 2.43 23.81
CA TYR A 98 -2.83 3.30 22.78
C TYR A 98 -3.82 4.39 22.33
N PHE A 99 -5.08 4.04 22.11
CA PHE A 99 -6.12 5.00 21.71
C PHE A 99 -6.37 6.04 22.80
N TRP A 100 -6.40 5.62 24.08
CA TRP A 100 -6.50 6.53 25.22
C TRP A 100 -5.30 7.47 25.31
N HIS A 101 -4.08 6.96 25.13
CA HIS A 101 -2.88 7.79 25.11
C HIS A 101 -2.96 8.87 24.03
N LYS A 102 -3.35 8.51 22.80
CA LYS A 102 -3.54 9.46 21.70
C LYS A 102 -4.59 10.53 22.03
N TYR A 103 -5.73 10.10 22.56
CA TYR A 103 -6.78 11.03 22.99
C TYR A 103 -6.28 12.01 24.06
N MET A 104 -5.64 11.51 25.12
CA MET A 104 -5.18 12.33 26.23
C MET A 104 -4.10 13.34 25.80
N THR A 105 -3.21 12.94 24.90
CA THR A 105 -2.20 13.84 24.32
C THR A 105 -2.86 15.01 23.58
N LEU A 106 -3.84 14.72 22.71
CA LEU A 106 -4.58 15.76 21.98
C LEU A 106 -5.47 16.61 22.90
N ALA A 107 -6.14 15.99 23.86
CA ALA A 107 -6.96 16.70 24.83
C ALA A 107 -6.13 17.69 25.68
N GLY A 108 -4.90 17.31 26.05
CA GLY A 108 -3.94 18.20 26.71
C GLY A 108 -3.59 19.42 25.85
N VAL A 109 -3.27 19.20 24.57
CA VAL A 109 -2.98 20.30 23.60
C VAL A 109 -4.21 21.21 23.46
N LEU A 110 -5.42 20.66 23.37
CA LEU A 110 -6.66 21.41 23.20
C LEU A 110 -7.00 22.27 24.44
N GLN A 111 -6.57 21.89 25.66
CA GLN A 111 -6.71 22.74 26.84
C GLN A 111 -5.99 24.08 26.69
N TRP A 112 -4.80 24.07 26.08
CA TRP A 112 -4.04 25.30 25.83
C TRP A 112 -4.61 26.17 24.69
N ALA A 113 -5.44 25.57 23.83
CA ALA A 113 -6.12 26.26 22.74
C ALA A 113 -7.43 26.96 23.22
N ARG A 114 -7.77 26.90 24.52
CA ARG A 114 -8.92 27.62 25.09
C ARG A 114 -8.57 29.07 25.37
N ARG A 115 -9.50 29.98 25.04
CA ARG A 115 -9.45 31.38 25.41
C ARG A 115 -9.74 31.56 26.91
N LYS A 116 -9.46 32.77 27.44
CA LYS A 116 -9.77 33.11 28.83
C LYS A 116 -11.27 33.01 29.19
N ASP A 117 -12.14 33.18 28.19
CA ASP A 117 -13.59 33.03 28.31
C ASP A 117 -14.07 31.56 28.23
N GLY A 118 -13.16 30.60 28.14
CA GLY A 118 -13.46 29.18 28.05
C GLY A 118 -13.80 28.68 26.62
N THR A 119 -13.92 29.57 25.64
CA THR A 119 -14.17 29.20 24.24
C THR A 119 -12.89 28.67 23.56
N MET A 120 -13.03 27.78 22.59
CA MET A 120 -11.90 27.29 21.82
C MET A 120 -11.57 28.22 20.64
N HIS A 121 -10.29 28.33 20.31
CA HIS A 121 -9.88 28.93 19.06
C HIS A 121 -10.52 28.22 17.87
N ARG A 122 -11.05 28.98 16.92
CA ARG A 122 -11.76 28.42 15.74
C ARG A 122 -10.88 28.33 14.48
N ASP A 123 -9.55 28.30 14.65
CA ASP A 123 -8.64 28.09 13.54
C ASP A 123 -8.72 26.64 12.97
N LYS A 124 -8.18 26.45 11.78
CA LYS A 124 -8.22 25.17 11.06
C LYS A 124 -7.51 24.05 11.84
N GLN A 125 -6.40 24.38 12.49
CA GLN A 125 -5.60 23.41 13.24
C GLN A 125 -6.36 22.92 14.49
N THR A 126 -6.95 23.81 15.28
CA THR A 126 -7.73 23.44 16.47
C THR A 126 -8.94 22.60 16.09
N ARG A 127 -9.64 22.91 15.01
CA ARG A 127 -10.76 22.10 14.51
C ARG A 127 -10.31 20.69 14.13
N GLN A 128 -9.19 20.58 13.43
CA GLN A 128 -8.62 19.29 13.02
C GLN A 128 -8.23 18.46 14.24
N GLN A 129 -7.52 19.05 15.22
CA GLN A 129 -7.11 18.39 16.45
C GLN A 129 -8.32 17.95 17.29
N SER A 130 -9.38 18.75 17.33
CA SER A 130 -10.63 18.40 18.01
C SER A 130 -11.29 17.18 17.35
N THR A 131 -11.41 17.17 16.03
CA THR A 131 -11.96 16.03 15.28
C THR A 131 -11.12 14.77 15.46
N GLU A 132 -9.80 14.89 15.49
CA GLU A 132 -8.89 13.78 15.72
C GLU A 132 -9.00 13.26 17.16
N ALA A 133 -9.12 14.15 18.16
CA ALA A 133 -9.32 13.76 19.54
C ALA A 133 -10.65 12.99 19.74
N GLU A 134 -11.74 13.45 19.14
CA GLU A 134 -13.03 12.75 19.16
C GLU A 134 -12.93 11.35 18.52
N PHE A 135 -12.23 11.24 17.41
CA PHE A 135 -11.98 9.95 16.78
C PHE A 135 -11.22 8.98 17.71
N TRP A 136 -10.13 9.43 18.35
CA TRP A 136 -9.37 8.58 19.26
C TRP A 136 -10.17 8.22 20.51
N LYS A 137 -11.00 9.14 21.03
CA LYS A 137 -11.94 8.85 22.12
C LYS A 137 -12.93 7.76 21.72
N PHE A 138 -13.54 7.88 20.54
CA PHE A 138 -14.46 6.87 20.02
C PHE A 138 -13.77 5.50 19.88
N MET A 139 -12.53 5.46 19.39
CA MET A 139 -11.76 4.22 19.28
C MET A 139 -11.43 3.62 20.64
N ALA A 140 -11.09 4.45 21.65
CA ALA A 140 -10.78 4.00 23.00
C ALA A 140 -12.00 3.44 23.75
N LEU A 141 -13.20 3.94 23.43
CA LEU A 141 -14.47 3.47 24.02
C LEU A 141 -14.99 2.18 23.39
N LYS A 142 -14.41 1.71 22.27
CA LYS A 142 -14.80 0.43 21.69
C LYS A 142 -14.67 -0.71 22.71
N LYS A 143 -15.62 -1.66 22.64
CA LYS A 143 -15.57 -2.85 23.49
C LYS A 143 -14.37 -3.70 23.12
N GLU A 144 -13.64 -4.22 24.11
CA GLU A 144 -12.61 -5.23 23.91
C GLU A 144 -13.24 -6.48 23.27
N GLY A 145 -12.56 -7.07 22.30
CA GLY A 145 -13.09 -8.17 21.49
C GLY A 145 -13.99 -7.75 20.31
N SER A 146 -14.40 -6.47 20.23
CA SER A 146 -15.07 -5.98 19.00
C SER A 146 -14.10 -5.87 17.83
N THR A 147 -14.61 -5.78 16.61
CA THR A 147 -13.78 -5.72 15.41
C THR A 147 -13.71 -4.30 14.81
N ILE A 148 -12.59 -4.03 14.16
CA ILE A 148 -12.38 -2.84 13.32
C ILE A 148 -12.17 -3.35 11.90
N LYS A 149 -13.06 -2.97 10.99
CA LYS A 149 -12.98 -3.33 9.58
C LYS A 149 -11.92 -2.50 8.85
N ILE A 150 -10.97 -3.20 8.23
CA ILE A 150 -9.94 -2.61 7.39
C ILE A 150 -10.32 -2.87 5.93
N PRO A 151 -10.53 -1.83 5.12
CA PRO A 151 -10.87 -2.03 3.71
C PRO A 151 -9.67 -2.59 2.95
N ARG A 152 -9.96 -3.46 1.98
CA ARG A 152 -8.98 -3.93 1.01
C ARG A 152 -8.39 -2.74 0.25
N ARG A 153 -7.07 -2.72 0.16
CA ARG A 153 -6.29 -1.79 -0.64
C ARG A 153 -5.14 -2.56 -1.26
N GLN A 154 -5.48 -3.36 -2.24
CA GLN A 154 -4.50 -4.21 -2.91
C GLN A 154 -3.38 -3.35 -3.49
N PHE A 155 -2.14 -3.74 -3.27
CA PHE A 155 -0.94 -3.11 -3.83
C PHE A 155 0.01 -4.16 -4.43
N LEU A 156 -0.19 -5.44 -4.08
CA LEU A 156 0.48 -6.61 -4.66
C LEU A 156 -0.54 -7.68 -5.00
N GLY A 157 -0.22 -8.52 -5.98
CA GLY A 157 -1.01 -9.68 -6.36
C GLY A 157 -1.35 -9.69 -7.83
N THR A 158 -2.35 -10.47 -8.21
CA THR A 158 -2.81 -10.65 -9.57
C THR A 158 -4.09 -9.87 -9.85
N SER A 159 -4.26 -9.47 -11.10
CA SER A 159 -5.49 -8.94 -11.68
C SER A 159 -5.43 -9.16 -13.19
N PRO A 160 -6.55 -9.00 -13.92
CA PRO A 160 -6.51 -9.04 -15.38
C PRO A 160 -5.49 -8.09 -16.00
N GLU A 161 -5.31 -6.91 -15.43
CA GLU A 161 -4.32 -5.93 -15.90
C GLU A 161 -2.88 -6.38 -15.66
N VAL A 162 -2.59 -7.03 -14.52
CA VAL A 162 -1.28 -7.64 -14.24
C VAL A 162 -0.99 -8.74 -15.25
N GLU A 163 -1.96 -9.62 -15.51
CA GLU A 163 -1.81 -10.71 -16.48
C GLU A 163 -1.59 -10.17 -17.90
N GLN A 164 -2.29 -9.11 -18.27
CA GLN A 164 -2.13 -8.43 -19.54
C GLN A 164 -0.73 -7.82 -19.67
N ALA A 165 -0.28 -7.06 -18.68
CA ALA A 165 1.05 -6.44 -18.68
C ALA A 165 2.16 -7.48 -18.76
N VAL A 166 2.07 -8.56 -18.01
CA VAL A 166 3.04 -9.68 -18.09
C VAL A 166 3.03 -10.33 -19.46
N ARG A 167 1.85 -10.53 -20.06
CA ARG A 167 1.73 -11.07 -21.43
C ARG A 167 2.40 -10.17 -22.46
N GLU A 168 2.17 -8.87 -22.39
CA GLU A 168 2.79 -7.89 -23.30
C GLU A 168 4.31 -7.93 -23.20
N ILE A 169 4.88 -7.95 -21.98
CA ILE A 169 6.33 -8.09 -21.77
C ILE A 169 6.88 -9.38 -22.42
N ILE A 170 6.16 -10.50 -22.27
CA ILE A 170 6.56 -11.78 -22.87
C ILE A 170 6.54 -11.69 -24.40
N GLU A 171 5.46 -11.16 -24.97
CA GLU A 171 5.29 -11.02 -26.42
C GLU A 171 6.36 -10.11 -27.03
N GLU A 172 6.69 -8.99 -26.41
CA GLU A 172 7.74 -8.09 -26.84
C GLU A 172 9.11 -8.78 -26.85
N ASN A 173 9.47 -9.46 -25.79
CA ASN A 173 10.75 -10.19 -25.69
C ASN A 173 10.86 -11.31 -26.73
N ILE A 174 9.78 -12.04 -26.98
CA ILE A 174 9.75 -13.10 -27.98
C ILE A 174 9.88 -12.49 -29.39
N THR A 175 9.16 -11.43 -29.66
CA THR A 175 9.20 -10.74 -30.96
C THR A 175 10.59 -10.19 -31.26
N GLU A 176 11.24 -9.55 -30.30
CA GLU A 176 12.61 -9.07 -30.44
C GLU A 176 13.59 -10.20 -30.73
N TYR A 177 13.47 -11.31 -30.00
CA TYR A 177 14.33 -12.47 -30.21
C TYR A 177 14.23 -13.03 -31.63
N PHE A 178 13.02 -13.20 -32.17
CA PHE A 178 12.81 -13.70 -33.51
C PHE A 178 13.27 -12.69 -34.59
N ASN A 179 13.10 -11.39 -34.36
CA ASN A 179 13.57 -10.36 -35.30
C ASN A 179 15.10 -10.34 -35.39
N VAL A 180 15.81 -10.50 -34.27
CA VAL A 180 17.28 -10.59 -34.24
C VAL A 180 17.77 -11.85 -34.99
N ASP A 181 17.09 -12.98 -34.80
CA ASP A 181 17.45 -14.24 -35.50
C ASP A 181 17.24 -14.15 -37.02
N PHE A 182 16.20 -13.43 -37.47
CA PHE A 182 15.96 -13.18 -38.90
C PHE A 182 17.02 -12.30 -39.54
N ASP A 183 17.52 -11.28 -38.87
CA ASP A 183 18.56 -10.40 -39.39
C ASP A 183 19.93 -11.09 -39.46
N ILE A 184 20.23 -11.98 -38.56
CA ILE A 184 21.47 -12.80 -38.60
C ILE A 184 21.48 -13.79 -39.75
N ARG A 185 20.33 -14.36 -40.13
CA ARG A 185 20.22 -15.31 -41.26
C ARG A 185 20.23 -14.65 -42.65
N ARG A 186 20.07 -13.34 -42.72
CA ARG A 186 20.13 -12.58 -43.99
C ARG A 186 21.52 -12.08 -44.35
N LYS A 187 22.53 -12.29 -43.50
CA LYS A 187 23.94 -12.01 -43.79
C LYS A 187 24.69 -13.28 -44.19
#